data_7ef349cc43eabf80682d478b4945a997
#
_entry.id   7ef349cc43eabf80682d478b4945a997
#
_cell.length_a   1.000
_cell.length_b   1.000
_cell.length_c   1.000
_cell.angle_alpha   90.00
_cell.angle_beta   90.00
_cell.angle_gamma   90.00
#
_symmetry.space_group_name_H-M   'P 1'
#
loop_
_entity.id
_entity.type
_entity.pdbx_description
1 polymer ?
#
loop_
_entity_poly.entity_id
_entity_poly.type
_entity_poly.pdbx_seq_one_letter_code
_entity_poly.pdbx_strand_id
1 'polypeptide(L)'
;MVAWLKSEMRMMLDEELARAFLIGDGRGTSSDDKINEQNIRPIWTDEDLYTIKKLVEVEESATADEKSKAIIKAAIKARKEYKGSGEPTFYTTEDVLTDLLLLEDNNGRIIYDSVAKLANALRVKEIVTVPVMEGAKRTDKTNGEVGLVGLIVNLADYNVGADKGGAVNMFDDFDIDYNAQKYLIETRCSGALVKPYAAIALEIKNA
;
A
#
# COMPACT_ATOMS: atom_id res chain seq x y z
N MET A 1 -20.35 -19.50 16.50
CA MET A 1 -19.65 -18.34 17.11
C MET A 1 -18.13 -18.50 17.07
N VAL A 2 -17.53 -19.55 17.66
CA VAL A 2 -16.05 -19.75 17.67
C VAL A 2 -15.43 -19.81 16.27
N ALA A 3 -16.04 -20.53 15.33
CA ALA A 3 -15.53 -20.61 13.96
C ALA A 3 -15.52 -19.26 13.24
N TRP A 4 -16.54 -18.45 13.46
CA TRP A 4 -16.60 -17.07 12.95
C TRP A 4 -15.48 -16.20 13.55
N LEU A 5 -15.29 -16.26 14.88
CA LEU A 5 -14.23 -15.53 15.57
C LEU A 5 -12.84 -15.87 15.00
N LYS A 6 -12.57 -17.16 14.82
CA LYS A 6 -11.28 -17.62 14.23
C LYS A 6 -11.08 -17.13 12.80
N SER A 7 -12.16 -17.06 12.01
CA SER A 7 -12.12 -16.51 10.65
C SER A 7 -11.83 -15.01 10.64
N GLU A 8 -12.47 -14.27 11.56
CA GLU A 8 -12.26 -12.82 11.69
C GLU A 8 -10.85 -12.49 12.14
N MET A 9 -10.33 -13.20 13.14
CA MET A 9 -8.94 -13.04 13.60
C MET A 9 -7.94 -13.28 12.46
N ARG A 10 -8.22 -14.25 11.57
CA ARG A 10 -7.35 -14.52 10.42
C ARG A 10 -7.38 -13.36 9.42
N MET A 11 -8.55 -12.83 9.13
CA MET A 11 -8.72 -11.69 8.23
C MET A 11 -7.99 -10.45 8.77
N MET A 12 -8.14 -10.15 10.06
CA MET A 12 -7.44 -9.05 10.71
C MET A 12 -5.91 -9.22 10.66
N LEU A 13 -5.41 -10.45 10.84
CA LEU A 13 -3.97 -10.73 10.71
C LEU A 13 -3.48 -10.47 9.27
N ASP A 14 -4.23 -10.92 8.27
CA ASP A 14 -3.87 -10.73 6.86
C ASP A 14 -3.88 -9.23 6.48
N GLU A 15 -4.82 -8.44 7.01
CA GLU A 15 -4.85 -6.97 6.87
C GLU A 15 -3.65 -6.28 7.52
N GLU A 16 -3.28 -6.69 8.75
CA GLU A 16 -2.09 -6.14 9.42
C GLU A 16 -0.80 -6.50 8.69
N LEU A 17 -0.69 -7.69 8.12
CA LEU A 17 0.45 -8.07 7.29
C LEU A 17 0.51 -7.25 6.00
N ALA A 18 -0.63 -7.04 5.35
CA ALA A 18 -0.71 -6.20 4.16
C ALA A 18 -0.31 -4.75 4.47
N ARG A 19 -0.78 -4.21 5.60
CA ARG A 19 -0.37 -2.90 6.11
C ARG A 19 1.14 -2.84 6.35
N ALA A 20 1.68 -3.81 7.07
CA ALA A 20 3.11 -3.87 7.40
C ALA A 20 4.00 -3.92 6.15
N PHE A 21 3.62 -4.68 5.13
CA PHE A 21 4.41 -4.82 3.91
C PHE A 21 4.28 -3.62 2.96
N LEU A 22 3.10 -3.03 2.85
CA LEU A 22 2.86 -1.95 1.89
C LEU A 22 3.24 -0.57 2.45
N ILE A 23 2.72 -0.21 3.61
CA ILE A 23 2.79 1.16 4.13
C ILE A 23 3.46 1.31 5.50
N GLY A 24 3.64 0.21 6.22
CA GLY A 24 4.03 0.25 7.63
C GLY A 24 2.83 0.36 8.57
N ASP A 25 3.05 0.20 9.86
CA ASP A 25 1.96 0.17 10.85
C ASP A 25 1.49 1.56 11.30
N GLY A 26 2.23 2.62 10.93
CA GLY A 26 1.90 3.99 11.30
C GLY A 26 1.96 4.32 12.80
N ARG A 27 2.29 3.33 13.65
CA ARG A 27 2.37 3.49 15.10
C ARG A 27 3.64 4.21 15.53
N GLY A 28 3.57 4.95 16.63
CA GLY A 28 4.75 5.61 17.21
C GLY A 28 5.77 4.61 17.76
N THR A 29 7.03 5.01 17.83
CA THR A 29 8.14 4.17 18.31
C THR A 29 8.00 3.71 19.76
N SER A 30 7.15 4.37 20.55
CA SER A 30 6.85 4.04 21.95
C SER A 30 5.67 3.10 22.13
N SER A 31 5.02 2.69 21.06
CA SER A 31 3.91 1.73 21.13
C SER A 31 4.44 0.31 21.31
N ASP A 32 3.89 -0.43 22.27
CA ASP A 32 4.24 -1.83 22.52
C ASP A 32 3.89 -2.73 21.31
N ASP A 33 2.88 -2.33 20.54
CA ASP A 33 2.42 -3.03 19.33
C ASP A 33 3.17 -2.60 18.06
N LYS A 34 4.22 -1.77 18.19
CA LYS A 34 5.01 -1.31 17.05
C LYS A 34 5.69 -2.46 16.32
N ILE A 35 5.41 -2.60 15.04
CA ILE A 35 6.10 -3.55 14.17
C ILE A 35 7.57 -3.10 14.02
N ASN A 36 8.49 -4.07 14.07
CA ASN A 36 9.89 -3.78 13.82
C ASN A 36 10.14 -3.59 12.32
N GLU A 37 10.09 -2.35 11.86
CA GLU A 37 10.28 -1.97 10.46
C GLU A 37 11.71 -2.24 9.94
N GLN A 38 12.67 -2.55 10.80
CA GLN A 38 13.98 -3.03 10.36
C GLN A 38 13.91 -4.48 9.83
N ASN A 39 12.99 -5.28 10.38
CA ASN A 39 12.79 -6.66 9.96
C ASN A 39 11.71 -6.78 8.88
N ILE A 40 10.67 -5.92 8.96
CA ILE A 40 9.65 -5.80 7.92
C ILE A 40 9.79 -4.39 7.34
N ARG A 41 10.43 -4.29 6.17
CA ARG A 41 10.63 -3.00 5.48
C ARG A 41 9.43 -2.70 4.60
N PRO A 42 8.59 -1.71 4.96
CA PRO A 42 7.43 -1.37 4.14
C PRO A 42 7.85 -0.81 2.79
N ILE A 43 7.14 -1.20 1.74
CA ILE A 43 7.46 -0.76 0.37
C ILE A 43 7.44 0.76 0.24
N TRP A 44 6.47 1.44 0.87
CA TRP A 44 6.34 2.90 0.79
C TRP A 44 7.49 3.65 1.45
N THR A 45 7.83 3.25 2.69
CA THR A 45 8.79 3.99 3.53
C THR A 45 10.23 3.51 3.36
N ASP A 46 10.47 2.54 2.49
CA ASP A 46 11.80 2.01 2.21
C ASP A 46 12.76 3.11 1.72
N GLU A 47 14.05 2.80 1.70
CA GLU A 47 15.09 3.70 1.22
C GLU A 47 14.85 4.11 -0.24
N ASP A 48 15.26 5.33 -0.60
CA ASP A 48 15.12 5.88 -1.96
C ASP A 48 15.85 5.05 -3.03
N LEU A 49 16.76 4.18 -2.60
CA LEU A 49 17.41 3.20 -3.48
C LEU A 49 16.42 2.14 -3.99
N TYR A 50 15.47 1.72 -3.17
CA TYR A 50 14.52 0.66 -3.50
C TYR A 50 13.18 1.22 -3.98
N THR A 51 12.68 2.27 -3.33
CA THR A 51 11.40 2.89 -3.65
C THR A 51 11.57 4.32 -4.13
N ILE A 52 11.20 4.57 -5.37
CA ILE A 52 11.20 5.89 -6.00
C ILE A 52 9.99 6.66 -5.47
N LYS A 53 10.22 7.64 -4.63
CA LYS A 53 9.15 8.51 -4.11
C LYS A 53 8.94 9.68 -5.07
N LYS A 54 7.74 9.83 -5.60
CA LYS A 54 7.39 10.85 -6.57
C LYS A 54 6.25 11.71 -6.06
N LEU A 55 6.56 12.95 -5.76
CA LEU A 55 5.54 13.93 -5.39
C LEU A 55 4.71 14.30 -6.62
N VAL A 56 3.40 14.23 -6.49
CA VAL A 56 2.44 14.73 -7.47
C VAL A 56 2.32 16.24 -7.24
N GLU A 57 2.78 17.02 -8.20
CA GLU A 57 2.71 18.48 -8.14
C GLU A 57 1.28 18.92 -8.49
N VAL A 58 0.57 19.40 -7.48
CA VAL A 58 -0.81 19.88 -7.60
C VAL A 58 -0.93 21.18 -6.82
N GLU A 59 -1.64 22.16 -7.36
CA GLU A 59 -1.98 23.38 -6.64
C GLU A 59 -3.06 23.12 -5.58
N GLU A 60 -3.05 23.85 -4.47
CA GLU A 60 -4.04 23.68 -3.39
C GLU A 60 -5.49 23.88 -3.87
N SER A 61 -5.68 24.72 -4.88
CA SER A 61 -6.99 25.03 -5.47
C SER A 61 -7.40 24.11 -6.63
N ALA A 62 -6.58 23.07 -6.93
CA ALA A 62 -6.83 22.21 -8.08
C ALA A 62 -8.11 21.38 -7.93
N THR A 63 -8.86 21.27 -9.02
CA THR A 63 -10.03 20.42 -9.13
C THR A 63 -9.68 18.93 -9.07
N ALA A 64 -10.67 18.08 -8.82
CA ALA A 64 -10.47 16.61 -8.84
C ALA A 64 -9.88 16.13 -10.16
N ASP A 65 -10.32 16.69 -11.28
CA ASP A 65 -9.82 16.37 -12.63
C ASP A 65 -8.35 16.75 -12.80
N GLU A 66 -7.93 17.91 -12.31
CA GLU A 66 -6.54 18.35 -12.38
C GLU A 66 -5.63 17.46 -11.52
N LYS A 67 -6.11 17.08 -10.34
CA LYS A 67 -5.41 16.11 -9.47
C LYS A 67 -5.24 14.77 -10.18
N SER A 68 -6.31 14.25 -10.76
CA SER A 68 -6.29 12.97 -11.50
C SER A 68 -5.36 13.01 -12.70
N LYS A 69 -5.36 14.11 -13.47
CA LYS A 69 -4.40 14.33 -14.58
C LYS A 69 -2.95 14.40 -14.10
N ALA A 70 -2.71 15.06 -12.96
CA ALA A 70 -1.37 15.16 -12.37
C ALA A 70 -0.87 13.80 -11.89
N ILE A 71 -1.73 12.98 -11.25
CA ILE A 71 -1.40 11.63 -10.81
C ILE A 71 -0.98 10.76 -12.00
N ILE A 72 -1.78 10.72 -13.07
CA ILE A 72 -1.47 9.94 -14.27
C ILE A 72 -0.13 10.42 -14.89
N LYS A 73 0.06 11.72 -15.00
CA LYS A 73 1.30 12.29 -15.55
C LYS A 73 2.52 11.94 -14.69
N ALA A 74 2.39 12.01 -13.37
CA ALA A 74 3.45 11.64 -12.43
C ALA A 74 3.78 10.15 -12.51
N ALA A 75 2.77 9.27 -12.55
CA ALA A 75 2.94 7.83 -12.71
C ALA A 75 3.70 7.48 -13.99
N ILE A 76 3.26 8.01 -15.14
CA ILE A 76 3.93 7.76 -16.43
C ILE A 76 5.37 8.28 -16.43
N LYS A 77 5.64 9.46 -15.84
CA LYS A 77 6.98 10.01 -15.73
C LYS A 77 7.88 9.16 -14.84
N ALA A 78 7.37 8.70 -13.69
CA ALA A 78 8.12 7.87 -12.75
C ALA A 78 8.51 6.51 -13.34
N ARG A 79 7.71 5.96 -14.26
CA ARG A 79 8.00 4.69 -14.94
C ARG A 79 9.34 4.69 -15.71
N LYS A 80 9.93 5.83 -16.01
CA LYS A 80 11.26 5.91 -16.64
C LYS A 80 12.36 5.40 -15.72
N GLU A 81 12.19 5.56 -14.43
CA GLU A 81 13.19 5.24 -13.40
C GLU A 81 13.01 3.82 -12.85
N TYR A 82 11.85 3.20 -13.10
CA TYR A 82 11.52 1.85 -12.62
C TYR A 82 12.40 0.78 -13.25
N LYS A 83 12.98 -0.09 -12.42
CA LYS A 83 13.86 -1.20 -12.82
C LYS A 83 13.45 -2.54 -12.22
N GLY A 84 12.22 -2.65 -11.71
CA GLY A 84 11.69 -3.90 -11.17
C GLY A 84 11.46 -4.97 -12.23
N SER A 85 11.13 -6.16 -11.78
CA SER A 85 10.86 -7.32 -12.64
C SER A 85 9.51 -7.19 -13.33
N GLY A 86 9.46 -7.62 -14.58
CA GLY A 86 8.21 -7.80 -15.34
C GLY A 86 7.31 -6.58 -15.39
N GLU A 87 6.02 -6.82 -15.43
CA GLU A 87 4.99 -5.77 -15.42
C GLU A 87 4.51 -5.55 -13.98
N PRO A 88 4.66 -4.33 -13.42
CA PRO A 88 4.18 -4.05 -12.08
C PRO A 88 2.66 -3.89 -12.04
N THR A 89 2.12 -4.03 -10.85
CA THR A 89 0.72 -3.75 -10.49
C THR A 89 0.65 -2.37 -9.83
N PHE A 90 -0.43 -1.65 -10.05
CA PHE A 90 -0.72 -0.40 -9.35
C PHE A 90 -1.67 -0.67 -8.19
N TYR A 91 -1.19 -0.47 -6.98
CA TYR A 91 -1.96 -0.58 -5.74
C TYR A 91 -2.41 0.82 -5.33
N THR A 92 -3.70 1.02 -5.14
CA THR A 92 -4.29 2.32 -4.78
C THR A 92 -5.54 2.14 -3.92
N THR A 93 -6.18 3.22 -3.53
CA THR A 93 -7.48 3.19 -2.86
C THR A 93 -8.62 3.23 -3.87
N GLU A 94 -9.82 2.82 -3.45
CA GLU A 94 -11.01 2.85 -4.31
C GLU A 94 -11.40 4.29 -4.69
N ASP A 95 -11.23 5.24 -3.77
CA ASP A 95 -11.50 6.65 -4.03
C ASP A 95 -10.65 7.21 -5.16
N VAL A 96 -9.32 6.96 -5.09
CA VAL A 96 -8.39 7.39 -6.16
C VAL A 96 -8.73 6.72 -7.49
N LEU A 97 -9.05 5.41 -7.48
CA LEU A 97 -9.43 4.71 -8.70
C LEU A 97 -10.70 5.31 -9.32
N THR A 98 -11.70 5.61 -8.49
CA THR A 98 -12.95 6.23 -8.93
C THR A 98 -12.70 7.60 -9.56
N ASP A 99 -11.91 8.45 -8.91
CA ASP A 99 -11.55 9.77 -9.44
C ASP A 99 -10.79 9.68 -10.77
N LEU A 100 -9.93 8.68 -10.94
CA LEU A 100 -9.21 8.45 -12.19
C LEU A 100 -10.13 7.96 -13.33
N LEU A 101 -11.16 7.16 -13.01
CA LEU A 101 -12.13 6.66 -14.00
C LEU A 101 -13.15 7.72 -14.42
N LEU A 102 -13.50 8.64 -13.50
CA LEU A 102 -14.42 9.74 -13.77
C LEU A 102 -13.79 10.89 -14.57
N LEU A 103 -12.50 10.77 -14.91
CA LEU A 103 -11.80 11.82 -15.65
C LEU A 103 -12.40 12.05 -17.03
N GLU A 104 -12.81 13.29 -17.29
CA GLU A 104 -13.42 13.72 -18.55
C GLU A 104 -12.47 14.55 -19.42
N ASP A 105 -12.72 14.54 -20.71
CA ASP A 105 -12.09 15.46 -21.65
C ASP A 105 -12.82 16.82 -21.66
N ASN A 106 -12.31 17.79 -22.44
CA ASN A 106 -12.91 19.11 -22.53
C ASN A 106 -14.34 19.12 -23.15
N ASN A 107 -14.80 17.99 -23.68
CA ASN A 107 -16.11 17.81 -24.29
C ASN A 107 -17.07 17.02 -23.37
N GLY A 108 -16.68 16.72 -22.12
CA GLY A 108 -17.48 15.95 -21.19
C GLY A 108 -17.54 14.45 -21.50
N ARG A 109 -16.53 13.90 -22.18
CA ARG A 109 -16.44 12.46 -22.45
C ARG A 109 -15.45 11.81 -21.49
N ILE A 110 -15.85 10.69 -20.91
CA ILE A 110 -14.99 9.88 -20.06
C ILE A 110 -13.78 9.40 -20.89
N ILE A 111 -12.57 9.68 -20.41
CA ILE A 111 -11.31 9.29 -21.09
C ILE A 111 -11.04 7.80 -20.90
N TYR A 112 -11.26 7.28 -19.69
CA TYR A 112 -11.04 5.88 -19.34
C TYR A 112 -12.37 5.21 -18.99
N ASP A 113 -12.97 4.52 -19.94
CA ASP A 113 -14.25 3.83 -19.77
C ASP A 113 -14.10 2.46 -19.07
N SER A 114 -12.87 2.04 -18.77
CA SER A 114 -12.59 0.79 -18.07
C SER A 114 -11.26 0.83 -17.34
N VAL A 115 -11.17 0.06 -16.26
CA VAL A 115 -9.93 -0.11 -15.48
C VAL A 115 -8.78 -0.62 -16.36
N ALA A 116 -9.09 -1.49 -17.32
CA ALA A 116 -8.09 -2.04 -18.24
C ALA A 116 -7.46 -0.96 -19.14
N LYS A 117 -8.24 0.02 -19.62
CA LYS A 117 -7.70 1.13 -20.41
C LYS A 117 -6.82 2.04 -19.57
N LEU A 118 -7.22 2.31 -18.33
CA LEU A 118 -6.40 3.06 -17.37
C LEU A 118 -5.09 2.32 -17.06
N ALA A 119 -5.14 1.02 -16.81
CA ALA A 119 -3.95 0.20 -16.55
C ALA A 119 -2.98 0.23 -17.74
N ASN A 120 -3.49 0.11 -18.97
CA ASN A 120 -2.69 0.23 -20.18
C ASN A 120 -2.04 1.61 -20.33
N ALA A 121 -2.76 2.69 -20.02
CA ALA A 121 -2.22 4.05 -20.04
C ALA A 121 -1.09 4.25 -19.02
N LEU A 122 -1.22 3.68 -17.83
CA LEU A 122 -0.22 3.68 -16.77
C LEU A 122 0.92 2.69 -17.02
N ARG A 123 0.79 1.82 -18.00
CA ARG A 123 1.73 0.72 -18.33
C ARG A 123 1.92 -0.22 -17.15
N VAL A 124 0.84 -0.61 -16.52
CA VAL A 124 0.80 -1.60 -15.44
C VAL A 124 -0.03 -2.81 -15.87
N LYS A 125 0.25 -3.94 -15.27
CA LYS A 125 -0.46 -5.19 -15.53
C LYS A 125 -1.94 -5.08 -15.16
N GLU A 126 -2.19 -4.56 -13.98
CA GLU A 126 -3.51 -4.41 -13.39
C GLU A 126 -3.51 -3.31 -12.33
N ILE A 127 -4.70 -2.88 -11.94
CA ILE A 127 -4.91 -1.95 -10.82
C ILE A 127 -5.67 -2.72 -9.75
N VAL A 128 -5.15 -2.69 -8.53
CA VAL A 128 -5.73 -3.37 -7.36
C VAL A 128 -6.03 -2.35 -6.29
N THR A 129 -7.25 -2.33 -5.81
CA THR A 129 -7.65 -1.47 -4.70
C THR A 129 -7.38 -2.16 -3.37
N VAL A 130 -6.74 -1.43 -2.46
CA VAL A 130 -6.32 -1.92 -1.15
C VAL A 130 -6.84 -0.99 -0.06
N PRO A 131 -7.89 -1.38 0.67
CA PRO A 131 -8.50 -0.52 1.70
C PRO A 131 -7.52 -0.09 2.80
N VAL A 132 -6.54 -0.93 3.10
CA VAL A 132 -5.53 -0.67 4.13
C VAL A 132 -4.67 0.58 3.85
N MET A 133 -4.59 1.01 2.58
CA MET A 133 -3.83 2.20 2.17
C MET A 133 -4.61 3.51 2.38
N GLU A 134 -5.88 3.43 2.74
CA GLU A 134 -6.72 4.60 2.92
C GLU A 134 -6.21 5.49 4.05
N GLY A 135 -6.14 6.80 3.78
CA GLY A 135 -5.66 7.80 4.74
C GLY A 135 -4.18 7.66 5.14
N ALA A 136 -3.39 6.86 4.44
CA ALA A 136 -1.97 6.68 4.75
C ALA A 136 -1.20 7.98 4.55
N LYS A 137 -0.49 8.43 5.61
CA LYS A 137 0.29 9.67 5.64
C LYS A 137 1.66 9.41 6.23
N ARG A 138 2.65 10.16 5.79
CA ARG A 138 3.98 10.20 6.39
C ARG A 138 4.51 11.63 6.43
N THR A 139 5.45 11.89 7.31
CA THR A 139 6.16 13.16 7.34
C THR A 139 7.43 13.05 6.50
N ASP A 140 7.51 13.81 5.43
CA ASP A 140 8.71 13.96 4.63
C ASP A 140 9.53 15.16 5.13
N LYS A 141 10.86 15.01 5.15
CA LYS A 141 11.76 16.06 5.65
C LYS A 141 11.72 17.36 4.83
N THR A 142 11.41 17.24 3.55
CA THR A 142 11.44 18.36 2.60
C THR A 142 10.05 18.92 2.34
N ASN A 143 9.04 18.07 2.24
CA ASN A 143 7.70 18.42 1.77
C ASN A 143 6.66 18.55 2.90
N GLY A 144 7.03 18.17 4.14
CA GLY A 144 6.10 18.14 5.26
C GLY A 144 5.22 16.88 5.25
N GLU A 145 3.95 17.01 5.61
CA GLU A 145 3.02 15.88 5.59
C GLU A 145 2.60 15.57 4.16
N VAL A 146 2.82 14.32 3.75
CA VAL A 146 2.44 13.79 2.44
C VAL A 146 1.53 12.58 2.58
N GLY A 147 0.50 12.52 1.75
CA GLY A 147 -0.42 11.40 1.65
C GLY A 147 -0.01 10.45 0.53
N LEU A 148 -0.29 9.18 0.71
CA LEU A 148 -0.06 8.15 -0.31
C LEU A 148 -1.22 8.11 -1.29
N VAL A 149 -0.92 8.27 -2.57
CA VAL A 149 -1.88 8.10 -3.68
C VAL A 149 -1.91 6.66 -4.15
N GLY A 150 -0.74 6.04 -4.26
CA GLY A 150 -0.64 4.64 -4.66
C GLY A 150 0.80 4.18 -4.86
N LEU A 151 0.95 2.87 -4.99
CA LEU A 151 2.21 2.17 -5.16
C LEU A 151 2.22 1.40 -6.48
N ILE A 152 3.27 1.57 -7.27
CA ILE A 152 3.49 0.79 -8.49
C ILE A 152 4.66 -0.15 -8.21
N VAL A 153 4.38 -1.43 -8.06
CA VAL A 153 5.40 -2.43 -7.70
C VAL A 153 5.01 -3.80 -8.25
N ASN A 154 6.00 -4.62 -8.56
CA ASN A 154 5.80 -6.05 -8.75
C ASN A 154 6.15 -6.77 -7.45
N LEU A 155 5.18 -7.40 -6.80
CA LEU A 155 5.40 -8.12 -5.54
C LEU A 155 6.38 -9.29 -5.67
N ALA A 156 6.69 -9.74 -6.88
CA ALA A 156 7.76 -10.73 -7.09
C ALA A 156 9.17 -10.19 -6.71
N ASP A 157 9.33 -8.86 -6.65
CA ASP A 157 10.57 -8.22 -6.20
C ASP A 157 10.60 -7.95 -4.69
N TYR A 158 9.52 -8.26 -3.97
CA TYR A 158 9.43 -8.18 -2.52
C TYR A 158 9.52 -9.59 -1.93
N ASN A 159 10.61 -9.86 -1.23
CA ASN A 159 10.81 -11.16 -0.60
C ASN A 159 10.29 -11.16 0.83
N VAL A 160 9.48 -12.16 1.13
CA VAL A 160 8.99 -12.43 2.49
C VAL A 160 9.74 -13.64 3.03
N GLY A 161 10.49 -13.43 4.11
CA GLY A 161 11.06 -14.50 4.90
C GLY A 161 10.09 -14.86 6.03
N ALA A 162 9.79 -16.14 6.19
CA ALA A 162 8.88 -16.60 7.23
C ALA A 162 9.40 -17.85 7.91
N ASP A 163 9.17 -17.97 9.21
CA ASP A 163 9.48 -19.19 9.95
C ASP A 163 8.51 -20.31 9.54
N LYS A 164 9.01 -21.52 9.42
CA LYS A 164 8.22 -22.72 9.04
C LYS A 164 7.34 -22.53 7.80
N GLY A 165 7.83 -21.77 6.81
CA GLY A 165 7.09 -21.55 5.57
C GLY A 165 5.88 -20.63 5.69
N GLY A 166 5.84 -19.74 6.68
CA GLY A 166 4.75 -18.79 6.88
C GLY A 166 3.55 -19.39 7.63
N ALA A 167 3.78 -20.43 8.41
CA ALA A 167 2.71 -21.04 9.20
C ALA A 167 2.13 -20.00 10.17
N VAL A 168 0.81 -19.88 10.13
CA VAL A 168 0.04 -19.13 11.12
C VAL A 168 -0.39 -20.11 12.20
N ASN A 169 0.06 -19.83 13.42
CA ASN A 169 -0.30 -20.65 14.56
C ASN A 169 -1.53 -20.03 15.25
N MET A 170 -2.46 -20.88 15.60
CA MET A 170 -3.63 -20.48 16.40
C MET A 170 -3.66 -21.31 17.66
N PHE A 171 -3.71 -20.64 18.79
CA PHE A 171 -3.76 -21.25 20.10
C PHE A 171 -5.08 -20.86 20.77
N ASP A 172 -5.61 -21.76 21.57
CA ASP A 172 -6.73 -21.50 22.45
C ASP A 172 -6.43 -22.04 23.84
N ASP A 173 -6.81 -21.28 24.85
CA ASP A 173 -6.63 -21.65 26.24
C ASP A 173 -7.79 -21.12 27.08
N PHE A 174 -8.07 -21.79 28.19
CA PHE A 174 -9.10 -21.37 29.12
C PHE A 174 -8.48 -20.67 30.33
N ASP A 175 -8.83 -19.41 30.51
CA ASP A 175 -8.42 -18.62 31.66
C ASP A 175 -9.37 -18.82 32.82
N ILE A 176 -8.91 -19.52 33.87
CA ILE A 176 -9.68 -19.86 35.04
C ILE A 176 -9.98 -18.63 35.90
N ASP A 177 -9.06 -17.67 35.94
CA ASP A 177 -9.17 -16.48 36.80
C ASP A 177 -10.29 -15.55 36.31
N TYR A 178 -10.51 -15.48 35.00
CA TYR A 178 -11.54 -14.63 34.39
C TYR A 178 -12.74 -15.43 33.85
N ASN A 179 -12.74 -16.77 33.98
CA ASN A 179 -13.74 -17.64 33.37
C ASN A 179 -13.99 -17.33 31.89
N ALA A 180 -12.90 -17.16 31.12
CA ALA A 180 -12.94 -16.75 29.74
C ALA A 180 -12.10 -17.66 28.85
N GLN A 181 -12.56 -17.91 27.61
CA GLN A 181 -11.76 -18.59 26.59
C GLN A 181 -10.88 -17.55 25.87
N LYS A 182 -9.56 -17.77 25.87
CA LYS A 182 -8.58 -16.94 25.18
C LYS A 182 -8.23 -17.57 23.83
N TYR A 183 -8.07 -16.72 22.83
CA TYR A 183 -7.59 -17.10 21.50
C TYR A 183 -6.40 -16.23 21.12
N LEU A 184 -5.34 -16.85 20.62
CA LEU A 184 -4.16 -16.18 20.13
C LEU A 184 -3.88 -16.64 18.69
N ILE A 185 -3.64 -15.70 17.80
CA ILE A 185 -3.14 -15.95 16.46
C ILE A 185 -1.78 -15.28 16.31
N GLU A 186 -0.79 -16.03 15.83
CA GLU A 186 0.54 -15.47 15.61
C GLU A 186 1.19 -15.98 14.33
N THR A 187 2.03 -15.14 13.74
CA THR A 187 2.96 -15.52 12.68
C THR A 187 4.28 -14.78 12.87
N ARG A 188 5.35 -15.32 12.30
CA ARG A 188 6.68 -14.67 12.29
C ARG A 188 7.12 -14.52 10.85
N CYS A 189 7.32 -13.28 10.44
CA CYS A 189 7.76 -12.98 9.10
C CYS A 189 8.71 -11.78 9.10
N SER A 190 9.45 -11.68 8.03
CA SER A 190 10.25 -10.51 7.65
C SER A 190 9.99 -10.20 6.18
N GLY A 191 10.26 -8.98 5.75
CA GLY A 191 10.03 -8.63 4.35
C GLY A 191 10.88 -7.45 3.90
N ALA A 192 11.35 -7.49 2.66
CA ALA A 192 12.08 -6.38 2.05
C ALA A 192 12.04 -6.45 0.51
N LEU A 193 12.15 -5.28 -0.14
CA LEU A 193 12.47 -5.19 -1.55
C LEU A 193 13.90 -5.67 -1.81
N VAL A 194 14.09 -6.49 -2.82
CA VAL A 194 15.42 -7.07 -3.16
C VAL A 194 16.11 -6.28 -4.27
N LYS A 195 15.35 -5.69 -5.18
CA LYS A 195 15.89 -4.96 -6.31
C LYS A 195 15.87 -3.46 -6.10
N PRO A 196 16.95 -2.75 -6.44
CA PRO A 196 16.94 -1.30 -6.51
C PRO A 196 15.92 -0.78 -7.54
N TYR A 197 15.25 0.32 -7.20
CA TYR A 197 14.25 0.98 -8.06
C TYR A 197 13.11 0.05 -8.51
N ALA A 198 12.71 -0.89 -7.64
CA ALA A 198 11.67 -1.86 -7.93
C ALA A 198 10.26 -1.40 -7.54
N ALA A 199 10.14 -0.30 -6.83
CA ALA A 199 8.85 0.29 -6.46
C ALA A 199 8.80 1.79 -6.77
N ILE A 200 7.59 2.29 -7.04
CA ILE A 200 7.30 3.72 -7.18
C ILE A 200 6.18 4.04 -6.19
N ALA A 201 6.40 5.01 -5.33
CA ALA A 201 5.38 5.59 -4.47
C ALA A 201 4.95 6.95 -5.05
N LEU A 202 3.68 7.09 -5.34
CA LEU A 202 3.07 8.35 -5.73
C LEU A 202 2.51 9.02 -4.49
N GLU A 203 2.99 10.21 -4.21
CA GLU A 203 2.66 10.97 -3.02
C GLU A 203 2.04 12.31 -3.40
N ILE A 204 1.09 12.77 -2.61
CA ILE A 204 0.51 14.09 -2.76
C ILE A 204 0.75 14.88 -1.47
N LYS A 205 1.09 16.16 -1.61
CA LYS A 205 1.20 17.05 -0.46
C LYS A 205 -0.21 17.31 0.07
N ASN A 206 -0.43 16.99 1.33
CA ASN A 206 -1.65 17.39 2.00
C ASN A 206 -1.57 18.88 2.27
N ALA A 207 -2.51 19.60 1.70
CA ALA A 207 -2.72 21.01 1.96
C ALA A 207 -3.30 21.21 3.36
#